data_74bab64448b452e933adc4f9057c7b27
#
_entry.id   74bab64448b452e933adc4f9057c7b27
#
_cell.length_a   1.000
_cell.length_b   1.000
_cell.length_c   1.000
_cell.angle_alpha   90.00
_cell.angle_beta   90.00
_cell.angle_gamma   90.00
#
_symmetry.space_group_name_H-M   'P 1'
#
loop_
_entity.id
_entity.type
_entity.pdbx_description
1 polymer ?
#
loop_
_entity_poly.entity_id
_entity_poly.type
_entity_poly.pdbx_seq_one_letter_code
_entity_poly.pdbx_strand_id
1 'polypeptide(L)'
;MSEPLHVIIIGAGITGLLIAQGLKAAGIKYTIFDEEPTPEMRKREWTLNLHFASSDLKKLLPPNLYSRLREAYTDPNHIWKELEYTPWYNSKTGELIHRVPRTDTINISRRRMRKLCAEGIEVNYGMRFSEVSYTGDKVTARFSDGSIVQGDLLIGADGVRSVVREKLLGIEKAKAIPCHGNFATAIAKYDDPETALRVRSGNWEACIGYHPDGICNMVAISNVPDPGDPTTWEFNIACSVLGESPQTLDNATRLQNVRRRCQDMAEPFQSSFMELPDRTKVFNDKLYYWIPAPWDNHGGKITLAGDAAHPMPPFRGQGLAQSIRDAANLVGLLKSVASSEQNKLSTIISEYEEEMIERGVQEVELSLEAMIIGHDWGKLMEHPTIKLGGKKISDLKNES
;
A
#
# COMPACT_ATOMS: atom_id res chain seq x y z
N MET A 1 -25.79 -16.46 28.88
CA MET A 1 -24.63 -15.62 28.54
C MET A 1 -24.58 -15.58 27.02
N SER A 2 -24.58 -14.39 26.40
CA SER A 2 -24.40 -14.26 24.96
C SER A 2 -23.05 -14.83 24.57
N GLU A 3 -22.97 -15.54 23.43
CA GLU A 3 -21.70 -16.00 22.88
C GLU A 3 -20.76 -14.78 22.62
N PRO A 4 -19.45 -14.93 22.83
CA PRO A 4 -18.51 -13.84 22.55
C PRO A 4 -18.48 -13.54 21.06
N LEU A 5 -18.35 -12.24 20.71
CA LEU A 5 -18.22 -11.75 19.32
C LEU A 5 -17.13 -12.53 18.57
N HIS A 6 -17.48 -13.11 17.41
CA HIS A 6 -16.56 -13.83 16.54
C HIS A 6 -16.42 -13.14 15.19
N VAL A 7 -15.22 -12.66 14.88
CA VAL A 7 -14.89 -11.95 13.65
C VAL A 7 -14.19 -12.88 12.65
N ILE A 8 -14.68 -12.93 11.42
CA ILE A 8 -14.05 -13.64 10.29
C ILE A 8 -13.28 -12.63 9.46
N ILE A 9 -12.00 -12.89 9.19
CA ILE A 9 -11.15 -12.01 8.37
C ILE A 9 -10.75 -12.78 7.10
N ILE A 10 -11.05 -12.21 5.93
CA ILE A 10 -10.65 -12.76 4.62
C ILE A 10 -9.50 -11.94 4.07
N GLY A 11 -8.32 -12.58 3.95
CA GLY A 11 -7.06 -11.99 3.50
C GLY A 11 -6.07 -11.75 4.63
N ALA A 12 -4.89 -12.40 4.57
CA ALA A 12 -3.76 -12.21 5.49
C ALA A 12 -2.67 -11.29 4.87
N GLY A 13 -3.10 -10.21 4.21
CA GLY A 13 -2.29 -9.05 3.90
C GLY A 13 -1.96 -8.24 5.17
N ILE A 14 -1.22 -7.13 5.05
CA ILE A 14 -0.88 -6.28 6.20
C ILE A 14 -2.15 -5.80 6.90
N THR A 15 -3.18 -5.40 6.16
CA THR A 15 -4.47 -4.94 6.72
C THR A 15 -5.13 -6.00 7.59
N GLY A 16 -5.35 -7.20 7.05
CA GLY A 16 -6.00 -8.29 7.80
C GLY A 16 -5.19 -8.76 9.00
N LEU A 17 -3.86 -8.82 8.88
CA LEU A 17 -2.97 -9.16 9.98
C LEU A 17 -2.98 -8.10 11.10
N LEU A 18 -3.03 -6.82 10.76
CA LEU A 18 -3.15 -5.73 11.75
C LEU A 18 -4.49 -5.75 12.47
N ILE A 19 -5.58 -6.02 11.74
CA ILE A 19 -6.91 -6.24 12.38
C ILE A 19 -6.83 -7.42 13.33
N ALA A 20 -6.25 -8.56 12.91
CA ALA A 20 -6.09 -9.74 13.76
C ALA A 20 -5.24 -9.47 15.01
N GLN A 21 -4.13 -8.72 14.90
CA GLN A 21 -3.31 -8.29 16.05
C GLN A 21 -4.11 -7.44 17.03
N GLY A 22 -4.86 -6.46 16.52
CA GLY A 22 -5.67 -5.58 17.35
C GLY A 22 -6.82 -6.31 18.05
N LEU A 23 -7.50 -7.24 17.37
CA LEU A 23 -8.55 -8.08 17.95
C LEU A 23 -7.97 -9.04 19.01
N LYS A 24 -6.82 -9.67 18.73
CA LYS A 24 -6.11 -10.51 19.70
C LYS A 24 -5.77 -9.74 20.97
N ALA A 25 -5.21 -8.54 20.83
CA ALA A 25 -4.87 -7.68 21.95
C ALA A 25 -6.10 -7.24 22.75
N ALA A 26 -7.27 -7.18 22.11
CA ALA A 26 -8.56 -6.85 22.74
C ALA A 26 -9.27 -8.06 23.34
N GLY A 27 -8.77 -9.29 23.19
CA GLY A 27 -9.44 -10.51 23.61
C GLY A 27 -10.71 -10.85 22.82
N ILE A 28 -10.87 -10.28 21.60
CA ILE A 28 -11.99 -10.55 20.70
C ILE A 28 -11.65 -11.78 19.85
N LYS A 29 -12.57 -12.75 19.82
CA LYS A 29 -12.40 -13.97 19.02
C LYS A 29 -12.39 -13.64 17.53
N TYR A 30 -11.41 -14.18 16.79
CA TYR A 30 -11.31 -14.03 15.35
C TYR A 30 -10.84 -15.33 14.70
N THR A 31 -11.08 -15.43 13.39
CA THR A 31 -10.48 -16.45 12.52
C THR A 31 -10.08 -15.75 11.22
N ILE A 32 -8.82 -15.93 10.80
CA ILE A 32 -8.28 -15.29 9.58
C ILE A 32 -7.93 -16.36 8.54
N PHE A 33 -8.25 -16.07 7.28
CA PHE A 33 -8.07 -16.94 6.13
C PHE A 33 -7.31 -16.24 5.02
N ASP A 34 -6.47 -16.98 4.27
CA ASP A 34 -5.83 -16.49 3.06
C ASP A 34 -5.86 -17.58 1.97
N GLU A 35 -6.10 -17.17 0.72
CA GLU A 35 -6.11 -18.09 -0.42
C GLU A 35 -4.71 -18.62 -0.79
N GLU A 36 -3.65 -17.91 -0.38
CA GLU A 36 -2.29 -18.36 -0.60
C GLU A 36 -1.99 -19.63 0.20
N PRO A 37 -1.35 -20.64 -0.42
CA PRO A 37 -1.02 -21.88 0.28
C PRO A 37 -0.05 -21.70 1.43
N THR A 38 0.85 -20.72 1.33
CA THR A 38 1.86 -20.42 2.36
C THR A 38 2.19 -18.92 2.38
N PRO A 39 2.68 -18.38 3.51
CA PRO A 39 3.05 -16.98 3.62
C PRO A 39 4.19 -16.55 2.68
N GLU A 40 5.01 -17.50 2.18
CA GLU A 40 6.16 -17.25 1.31
C GLU A 40 5.78 -17.15 -0.18
N MET A 41 4.55 -17.46 -0.58
CA MET A 41 4.13 -17.44 -1.99
C MET A 41 4.28 -16.04 -2.62
N ARG A 42 4.07 -14.96 -1.88
CA ARG A 42 4.29 -13.59 -2.34
C ARG A 42 5.76 -13.21 -2.28
N LYS A 43 6.54 -13.71 -3.23
CA LYS A 43 7.98 -13.40 -3.34
C LYS A 43 8.28 -11.96 -3.77
N ARG A 44 7.33 -11.28 -4.38
CA ARG A 44 7.53 -9.93 -4.90
C ARG A 44 7.63 -8.91 -3.78
N GLU A 45 8.71 -8.12 -3.81
CA GLU A 45 8.93 -7.02 -2.88
C GLU A 45 8.30 -5.71 -3.38
N TRP A 46 7.85 -4.90 -2.46
CA TRP A 46 7.45 -3.51 -2.65
C TRP A 46 7.96 -2.68 -1.48
N THR A 47 8.36 -1.47 -1.81
CA THR A 47 8.58 -0.43 -0.81
C THR A 47 7.26 0.29 -0.55
N LEU A 48 6.86 0.36 0.71
CA LEU A 48 5.65 1.03 1.17
C LEU A 48 6.01 2.17 2.11
N ASN A 49 5.11 3.14 2.24
CA ASN A 49 5.32 4.31 3.07
C ASN A 49 4.33 4.33 4.24
N LEU A 50 4.82 4.53 5.48
CA LEU A 50 3.99 4.57 6.68
C LEU A 50 3.28 5.91 6.90
N HIS A 51 3.82 7.02 6.38
CA HIS A 51 3.26 8.37 6.59
C HIS A 51 2.86 8.61 8.06
N PHE A 52 1.65 9.15 8.27
CA PHE A 52 1.06 9.47 9.58
C PHE A 52 0.62 8.24 10.40
N ALA A 53 0.75 7.03 9.86
CA ALA A 53 0.12 5.83 10.45
C ALA A 53 0.87 5.24 11.67
N SER A 54 2.02 5.81 12.07
CA SER A 54 2.80 5.31 13.21
C SER A 54 2.01 5.25 14.51
N SER A 55 1.17 6.27 14.80
CA SER A 55 0.32 6.31 15.99
C SER A 55 -0.77 5.24 15.97
N ASP A 56 -1.31 4.93 14.79
CA ASP A 56 -2.33 3.91 14.62
C ASP A 56 -1.74 2.50 14.72
N LEU A 57 -0.53 2.28 14.20
CA LEU A 57 0.21 1.03 14.41
C LEU A 57 0.45 0.74 15.91
N LYS A 58 0.74 1.76 16.70
CA LYS A 58 0.93 1.61 18.15
C LYS A 58 -0.35 1.15 18.87
N LYS A 59 -1.54 1.46 18.33
CA LYS A 59 -2.82 0.98 18.87
C LYS A 59 -3.12 -0.49 18.53
N LEU A 60 -2.54 -0.97 17.42
CA LEU A 60 -2.81 -2.29 16.85
C LEU A 60 -1.78 -3.35 17.25
N LEU A 61 -0.50 -2.99 17.22
CA LEU A 61 0.58 -3.92 17.51
C LEU A 61 0.85 -4.01 19.02
N PRO A 62 1.06 -5.22 19.56
CA PRO A 62 1.52 -5.37 20.92
C PRO A 62 2.91 -4.73 21.10
N PRO A 63 3.27 -4.25 22.32
CA PRO A 63 4.50 -3.48 22.54
C PRO A 63 5.78 -4.16 22.07
N ASN A 64 5.86 -5.49 22.18
CA ASN A 64 7.01 -6.27 21.74
C ASN A 64 7.17 -6.29 20.20
N LEU A 65 6.10 -6.23 19.41
CA LEU A 65 6.17 -6.14 17.96
C LEU A 65 6.39 -4.68 17.52
N TYR A 66 5.71 -3.73 18.16
CA TYR A 66 5.89 -2.31 17.84
C TYR A 66 7.34 -1.84 18.05
N SER A 67 8.01 -2.28 19.13
CA SER A 67 9.41 -1.95 19.39
C SER A 67 10.39 -2.49 18.33
N ARG A 68 9.97 -3.50 17.57
CA ARG A 68 10.72 -4.13 16.48
C ARG A 68 10.35 -3.61 15.08
N LEU A 69 9.51 -2.58 14.99
CA LEU A 69 9.06 -2.03 13.70
C LEU A 69 10.25 -1.65 12.79
N ARG A 70 11.37 -1.24 13.38
CA ARG A 70 12.62 -0.94 12.65
C ARG A 70 13.13 -2.11 11.79
N GLU A 71 12.83 -3.35 12.13
CA GLU A 71 13.17 -4.53 11.32
C GLU A 71 12.47 -4.53 9.94
N ALA A 72 11.33 -3.81 9.84
CA ALA A 72 10.61 -3.64 8.58
C ALA A 72 11.12 -2.48 7.72
N TYR A 73 11.95 -1.56 8.25
CA TYR A 73 12.46 -0.39 7.52
C TYR A 73 13.33 -0.82 6.34
N THR A 74 13.27 -0.08 5.24
CA THR A 74 14.12 -0.35 4.06
C THR A 74 15.61 -0.18 4.36
N ASP A 75 15.95 0.79 5.21
CA ASP A 75 17.28 0.95 5.79
C ASP A 75 17.19 1.05 7.31
N PRO A 76 17.33 -0.06 8.05
CA PRO A 76 17.27 -0.07 9.51
C PRO A 76 18.46 0.64 10.18
N ASN A 77 19.52 0.94 9.42
CA ASN A 77 20.74 1.59 9.96
C ASN A 77 20.69 3.11 9.82
N HIS A 78 19.74 3.65 9.04
CA HIS A 78 19.65 5.09 8.86
C HIS A 78 19.38 5.82 10.17
N ILE A 79 20.12 6.91 10.39
CA ILE A 79 19.95 7.84 11.52
C ILE A 79 19.19 9.06 11.00
N TRP A 80 17.97 9.25 11.49
CA TRP A 80 17.09 10.35 11.11
C TRP A 80 17.69 11.70 11.46
N LYS A 81 17.55 12.63 10.52
CA LYS A 81 17.89 14.05 10.71
C LYS A 81 16.61 14.84 10.99
N GLU A 82 16.74 15.98 11.62
CA GLU A 82 15.61 16.85 11.99
C GLU A 82 14.77 17.28 10.78
N LEU A 83 15.42 17.51 9.63
CA LEU A 83 14.77 17.89 8.39
C LEU A 83 15.18 16.91 7.28
N GLU A 84 14.27 16.06 6.91
CA GLU A 84 14.39 15.17 5.76
C GLU A 84 13.30 15.44 4.74
N TYR A 85 13.57 15.12 3.47
CA TYR A 85 12.65 15.35 2.38
C TYR A 85 12.80 14.29 1.29
N THR A 86 11.73 14.08 0.52
CA THR A 86 11.79 13.35 -0.73
C THR A 86 11.94 14.37 -1.86
N PRO A 87 13.08 14.38 -2.57
CA PRO A 87 13.32 15.33 -3.66
C PRO A 87 12.56 14.90 -4.91
N TRP A 88 12.03 15.89 -5.62
CA TRP A 88 11.47 15.78 -6.96
C TRP A 88 12.40 16.44 -7.95
N TYR A 89 12.79 15.74 -8.97
CA TYR A 89 13.73 16.20 -9.99
C TYR A 89 13.07 16.27 -11.37
N ASN A 90 13.52 17.20 -12.19
CA ASN A 90 13.42 17.06 -13.62
C ASN A 90 14.37 15.95 -14.05
N SER A 91 13.84 14.78 -14.41
CA SER A 91 14.69 13.63 -14.73
C SER A 91 15.48 13.79 -16.05
N LYS A 92 15.13 14.76 -16.90
CA LYS A 92 15.91 15.10 -18.11
C LYS A 92 17.17 15.91 -17.78
N THR A 93 17.07 16.87 -16.85
CA THR A 93 18.17 17.83 -16.59
C THR A 93 18.89 17.56 -15.27
N GLY A 94 18.31 16.78 -14.36
CA GLY A 94 18.79 16.60 -12.99
C GLY A 94 18.46 17.77 -12.05
N GLU A 95 17.74 18.80 -12.54
CA GLU A 95 17.36 19.95 -11.73
C GLU A 95 16.37 19.56 -10.65
N LEU A 96 16.59 20.05 -9.43
CA LEU A 96 15.66 19.86 -8.32
C LEU A 96 14.42 20.76 -8.50
N ILE A 97 13.25 20.16 -8.65
CA ILE A 97 11.98 20.86 -8.77
C ILE A 97 11.40 21.22 -7.41
N HIS A 98 11.38 20.25 -6.49
CA HIS A 98 10.70 20.40 -5.20
C HIS A 98 11.28 19.47 -4.14
N ARG A 99 11.09 19.83 -2.86
CA ARG A 99 11.40 19.02 -1.69
C ARG A 99 10.12 18.75 -0.90
N VAL A 100 9.62 17.52 -0.94
CA VAL A 100 8.49 17.13 -0.10
C VAL A 100 8.98 16.83 1.30
N PRO A 101 8.58 17.60 2.32
CA PRO A 101 9.00 17.36 3.70
C PRO A 101 8.57 15.97 4.17
N ARG A 102 9.45 15.32 4.92
CA ARG A 102 9.20 14.01 5.52
C ARG A 102 9.05 14.19 7.03
N THR A 103 7.81 14.30 7.48
CA THR A 103 7.47 14.27 8.89
C THR A 103 6.84 12.91 9.19
N ASP A 104 7.47 12.15 10.10
CA ASP A 104 7.00 10.80 10.52
C ASP A 104 6.80 9.80 9.37
N THR A 105 7.50 10.01 8.26
CA THR A 105 7.37 9.21 7.04
C THR A 105 8.55 8.25 6.92
N ILE A 106 8.27 6.95 6.88
CA ILE A 106 9.28 5.89 6.84
C ILE A 106 8.93 4.90 5.73
N ASN A 107 9.91 4.56 4.89
CA ASN A 107 9.76 3.49 3.92
C ASN A 107 10.02 2.13 4.57
N ILE A 108 9.15 1.19 4.29
CA ILE A 108 9.21 -0.18 4.80
C ILE A 108 9.18 -1.20 3.66
N SER A 109 9.80 -2.34 3.90
CA SER A 109 9.64 -3.55 3.10
C SER A 109 8.27 -4.16 3.39
N ARG A 110 7.47 -4.36 2.35
CA ARG A 110 6.17 -5.01 2.45
C ARG A 110 6.29 -6.42 3.05
N ARG A 111 7.29 -7.19 2.64
CA ARG A 111 7.48 -8.56 3.14
C ARG A 111 7.87 -8.57 4.61
N ARG A 112 8.81 -7.71 5.03
CA ARG A 112 9.24 -7.65 6.43
C ARG A 112 8.12 -7.15 7.34
N MET A 113 7.34 -6.16 6.90
CA MET A 113 6.17 -5.69 7.64
C MET A 113 5.09 -6.78 7.78
N ARG A 114 4.77 -7.49 6.68
CA ARG A 114 3.83 -8.62 6.72
C ARG A 114 4.30 -9.71 7.68
N LYS A 115 5.60 -10.07 7.63
CA LYS A 115 6.19 -11.05 8.52
C LYS A 115 6.07 -10.62 9.99
N LEU A 116 6.40 -9.37 10.30
CA LEU A 116 6.26 -8.81 11.66
C LEU A 116 4.80 -8.86 12.14
N CYS A 117 3.86 -8.43 11.30
CA CYS A 117 2.43 -8.45 11.64
C CYS A 117 1.85 -9.87 11.81
N ALA A 118 2.45 -10.87 11.16
CA ALA A 118 2.00 -12.26 11.24
C ALA A 118 2.48 -12.98 12.51
N GLU A 119 3.44 -12.42 13.25
CA GLU A 119 3.97 -13.08 14.43
C GLU A 119 2.90 -13.32 15.50
N GLY A 120 2.72 -14.60 15.85
CA GLY A 120 1.73 -15.03 16.82
C GLY A 120 0.28 -14.97 16.33
N ILE A 121 0.02 -14.73 15.03
CA ILE A 121 -1.29 -14.87 14.40
C ILE A 121 -1.37 -16.23 13.70
N GLU A 122 -2.39 -17.00 14.04
CA GLU A 122 -2.69 -18.27 13.41
C GLU A 122 -3.56 -18.03 12.18
N VAL A 123 -2.98 -18.20 10.97
CA VAL A 123 -3.64 -17.96 9.69
C VAL A 123 -4.00 -19.29 9.05
N ASN A 124 -5.23 -19.44 8.59
CA ASN A 124 -5.68 -20.57 7.80
C ASN A 124 -5.33 -20.31 6.31
N TYR A 125 -4.20 -20.84 5.87
CA TYR A 125 -3.72 -20.70 4.49
C TYR A 125 -4.36 -21.70 3.55
N GLY A 126 -4.36 -21.40 2.23
CA GLY A 126 -4.95 -22.24 1.18
C GLY A 126 -6.47 -22.20 1.16
N MET A 127 -7.08 -21.29 1.90
CA MET A 127 -8.53 -21.16 2.08
C MET A 127 -9.09 -20.07 1.17
N ARG A 128 -9.54 -20.46 -0.02
CA ARG A 128 -10.11 -19.52 -0.97
C ARG A 128 -11.59 -19.27 -0.67
N PHE A 129 -11.90 -18.05 -0.24
CA PHE A 129 -13.28 -17.59 -0.03
C PHE A 129 -14.09 -17.60 -1.34
N SER A 130 -15.33 -18.08 -1.29
CA SER A 130 -16.18 -18.23 -2.48
C SER A 130 -17.57 -17.61 -2.35
N GLU A 131 -18.18 -17.69 -1.17
CA GLU A 131 -19.54 -17.20 -0.95
C GLU A 131 -19.76 -16.71 0.46
N VAL A 132 -20.72 -15.80 0.63
CA VAL A 132 -21.24 -15.35 1.93
C VAL A 132 -22.74 -15.55 1.98
N SER A 133 -23.25 -15.91 3.14
CA SER A 133 -24.70 -15.97 3.42
C SER A 133 -24.99 -15.48 4.83
N TYR A 134 -26.23 -15.08 5.05
CA TYR A 134 -26.67 -14.49 6.31
C TYR A 134 -27.86 -15.29 6.86
N THR A 135 -27.80 -15.66 8.12
CA THR A 135 -28.88 -16.42 8.80
C THR A 135 -29.04 -15.88 10.21
N GLY A 136 -30.20 -15.28 10.49
CA GLY A 136 -30.43 -14.59 11.76
C GLY A 136 -29.36 -13.52 11.98
N ASP A 137 -28.69 -13.59 13.12
CA ASP A 137 -27.65 -12.62 13.51
C ASP A 137 -26.24 -13.05 13.11
N LYS A 138 -26.10 -14.13 12.33
CA LYS A 138 -24.80 -14.67 11.94
C LYS A 138 -24.53 -14.48 10.44
N VAL A 139 -23.24 -14.30 10.13
CA VAL A 139 -22.67 -14.38 8.80
C VAL A 139 -21.95 -15.71 8.62
N THR A 140 -22.08 -16.32 7.46
CA THR A 140 -21.44 -17.59 7.11
C THR A 140 -20.54 -17.39 5.90
N ALA A 141 -19.25 -17.63 6.07
CA ALA A 141 -18.27 -17.69 4.99
C ALA A 141 -18.17 -19.13 4.46
N ARG A 142 -18.24 -19.30 3.14
CA ARG A 142 -17.99 -20.58 2.43
C ARG A 142 -16.68 -20.48 1.65
N PHE A 143 -15.92 -21.56 1.64
CA PHE A 143 -14.67 -21.69 0.91
C PHE A 143 -14.78 -22.66 -0.25
N SER A 144 -13.84 -22.58 -1.22
CA SER A 144 -13.88 -23.38 -2.44
C SER A 144 -13.71 -24.89 -2.22
N ASP A 145 -13.18 -25.31 -1.09
CA ASP A 145 -13.06 -26.70 -0.67
C ASP A 145 -14.36 -27.26 -0.05
N GLY A 146 -15.41 -26.42 0.04
CA GLY A 146 -16.70 -26.76 0.64
C GLY A 146 -16.79 -26.49 2.14
N SER A 147 -15.70 -26.13 2.81
CA SER A 147 -15.74 -25.78 4.23
C SER A 147 -16.53 -24.50 4.48
N ILE A 148 -17.09 -24.39 5.68
CA ILE A 148 -17.89 -23.25 6.11
C ILE A 148 -17.47 -22.80 7.51
N VAL A 149 -17.49 -21.48 7.72
CA VAL A 149 -17.23 -20.88 9.03
C VAL A 149 -18.31 -19.83 9.31
N GLN A 150 -18.85 -19.86 10.53
CA GLN A 150 -19.87 -18.92 10.98
C GLN A 150 -19.31 -17.95 12.02
N GLY A 151 -19.70 -16.70 11.93
CA GLY A 151 -19.32 -15.63 12.85
C GLY A 151 -20.40 -14.57 12.96
N ASP A 152 -20.07 -13.47 13.63
CA ASP A 152 -20.95 -12.32 13.81
C ASP A 152 -20.65 -11.21 12.78
N LEU A 153 -19.36 -11.07 12.40
CA LEU A 153 -18.86 -10.09 11.45
C LEU A 153 -17.87 -10.75 10.49
N LEU A 154 -17.98 -10.48 9.19
CA LEU A 154 -17.00 -10.81 8.16
C LEU A 154 -16.33 -9.53 7.67
N ILE A 155 -14.99 -9.49 7.67
CA ILE A 155 -14.18 -8.38 7.17
C ILE A 155 -13.44 -8.84 5.92
N GLY A 156 -13.71 -8.19 4.79
CA GLY A 156 -12.93 -8.35 3.56
C GLY A 156 -11.67 -7.49 3.61
N ALA A 157 -10.50 -8.14 3.70
CA ALA A 157 -9.15 -7.54 3.62
C ALA A 157 -8.32 -8.23 2.52
N ASP A 158 -8.99 -8.72 1.48
CA ASP A 158 -8.49 -9.58 0.41
C ASP A 158 -7.94 -8.79 -0.80
N GLY A 159 -7.73 -7.48 -0.62
CA GLY A 159 -6.96 -6.63 -1.52
C GLY A 159 -7.72 -6.17 -2.76
N VAL A 160 -6.98 -5.63 -3.73
CA VAL A 160 -7.52 -4.91 -4.90
C VAL A 160 -8.55 -5.70 -5.72
N ARG A 161 -8.43 -7.02 -5.77
CA ARG A 161 -9.36 -7.93 -6.47
C ARG A 161 -10.30 -8.64 -5.49
N SER A 162 -10.76 -7.94 -4.48
CA SER A 162 -11.56 -8.49 -3.40
C SER A 162 -12.76 -9.30 -3.90
N VAL A 163 -12.76 -10.58 -3.53
CA VAL A 163 -13.91 -11.47 -3.75
C VAL A 163 -15.01 -11.12 -2.75
N VAL A 164 -14.66 -10.69 -1.54
CA VAL A 164 -15.65 -10.23 -0.56
C VAL A 164 -16.43 -9.04 -1.10
N ARG A 165 -15.75 -8.04 -1.69
CA ARG A 165 -16.39 -6.90 -2.36
C ARG A 165 -17.30 -7.35 -3.50
N GLU A 166 -16.87 -8.36 -4.29
CA GLU A 166 -17.68 -8.91 -5.38
C GLU A 166 -18.97 -9.56 -4.87
N LYS A 167 -18.89 -10.32 -3.78
CA LYS A 167 -20.09 -10.96 -3.19
C LYS A 167 -21.00 -9.95 -2.52
N LEU A 168 -20.44 -8.87 -1.98
CA LEU A 168 -21.20 -7.81 -1.33
C LEU A 168 -21.98 -6.92 -2.32
N LEU A 169 -21.34 -6.56 -3.44
CA LEU A 169 -21.85 -5.54 -4.36
C LEU A 169 -22.33 -6.09 -5.71
N GLY A 170 -22.02 -7.34 -6.03
CA GLY A 170 -22.13 -7.92 -7.36
C GLY A 170 -20.95 -7.53 -8.27
N ILE A 171 -20.72 -8.35 -9.31
CA ILE A 171 -19.52 -8.30 -10.18
C ILE A 171 -19.29 -6.90 -10.78
N GLU A 172 -20.34 -6.28 -11.31
CA GLU A 172 -20.20 -5.01 -12.05
C GLU A 172 -19.82 -3.84 -11.13
N LYS A 173 -20.47 -3.72 -9.96
CA LYS A 173 -20.20 -2.62 -9.01
C LYS A 173 -18.86 -2.81 -8.27
N ALA A 174 -18.47 -4.06 -8.03
CA ALA A 174 -17.25 -4.40 -7.32
C ALA A 174 -15.99 -4.31 -8.19
N LYS A 175 -16.13 -4.20 -9.49
CA LYS A 175 -15.02 -4.28 -10.45
C LYS A 175 -14.06 -3.10 -10.29
N ALA A 176 -12.81 -3.40 -9.94
CA ALA A 176 -11.76 -2.39 -9.92
C ALA A 176 -11.41 -1.95 -11.36
N ILE A 177 -11.23 -0.65 -11.54
CA ILE A 177 -10.98 0.00 -12.82
C ILE A 177 -9.47 0.03 -13.07
N PRO A 178 -8.98 -0.43 -14.24
CA PRO A 178 -7.55 -0.38 -14.54
C PRO A 178 -7.09 1.05 -14.81
N CYS A 179 -5.93 1.42 -14.27
CA CYS A 179 -5.22 2.63 -14.69
C CYS A 179 -4.58 2.39 -16.07
N HIS A 180 -4.83 3.29 -17.00
CA HIS A 180 -4.29 3.18 -18.36
C HIS A 180 -2.84 3.70 -18.40
N GLY A 181 -1.88 2.79 -18.48
CA GLY A 181 -0.48 3.14 -18.54
C GLY A 181 0.44 1.93 -18.55
N ASN A 182 1.71 2.18 -18.81
CA ASN A 182 2.78 1.22 -18.67
C ASN A 182 3.57 1.54 -17.39
N PHE A 183 3.45 0.68 -16.38
CA PHE A 183 4.05 0.85 -15.05
C PHE A 183 5.14 -0.21 -14.86
N ALA A 184 6.32 0.05 -15.43
CA ALA A 184 7.45 -0.85 -15.30
C ALA A 184 8.12 -0.68 -13.94
N THR A 185 8.35 -1.80 -13.23
CA THR A 185 8.99 -1.81 -11.91
C THR A 185 9.99 -2.95 -11.81
N ALA A 186 11.03 -2.76 -11.00
CA ALA A 186 11.99 -3.81 -10.67
C ALA A 186 12.55 -3.64 -9.26
N ILE A 187 12.99 -4.75 -8.66
CA ILE A 187 13.96 -4.71 -7.58
C ILE A 187 15.34 -4.90 -8.22
N ALA A 188 16.09 -3.82 -8.23
CA ALA A 188 17.42 -3.76 -8.84
C ALA A 188 18.52 -4.02 -7.79
N LYS A 189 19.57 -4.71 -8.22
CA LYS A 189 20.81 -4.88 -7.47
C LYS A 189 21.96 -4.77 -8.47
N TYR A 190 22.89 -3.88 -8.19
CA TYR A 190 24.00 -3.57 -9.09
C TYR A 190 25.25 -4.31 -8.64
N ASP A 191 26.03 -4.85 -9.61
CA ASP A 191 27.25 -5.59 -9.31
C ASP A 191 28.45 -4.64 -9.08
N ASP A 192 28.37 -3.44 -9.63
CA ASP A 192 29.37 -2.39 -9.45
C ASP A 192 28.97 -1.46 -8.29
N PRO A 193 29.84 -1.30 -7.26
CA PRO A 193 29.55 -0.45 -6.13
C PRO A 193 29.39 1.04 -6.49
N GLU A 194 30.11 1.54 -7.51
CA GLU A 194 30.01 2.92 -7.96
C GLU A 194 28.64 3.19 -8.59
N THR A 195 28.10 2.21 -9.33
CA THR A 195 26.74 2.28 -9.86
C THR A 195 25.71 2.36 -8.74
N ALA A 196 25.80 1.49 -7.73
CA ALA A 196 24.89 1.51 -6.59
C ALA A 196 24.95 2.86 -5.83
N LEU A 197 26.14 3.43 -5.66
CA LEU A 197 26.32 4.76 -5.06
C LEU A 197 25.69 5.87 -5.92
N ARG A 198 25.89 5.87 -7.25
CA ARG A 198 25.25 6.83 -8.18
C ARG A 198 23.73 6.72 -8.09
N VAL A 199 23.17 5.52 -8.12
CA VAL A 199 21.72 5.29 -7.99
C VAL A 199 21.17 5.83 -6.68
N ARG A 200 21.91 5.73 -5.58
CA ARG A 200 21.50 6.27 -4.27
C ARG A 200 21.77 7.77 -4.10
N SER A 201 22.52 8.39 -5.02
CA SER A 201 22.97 9.80 -4.88
C SER A 201 21.82 10.81 -4.88
N GLY A 202 20.68 10.49 -5.50
CA GLY A 202 19.51 11.38 -5.53
C GLY A 202 18.88 11.63 -4.16
N ASN A 203 18.88 10.62 -3.31
CA ASN A 203 18.48 10.71 -1.90
C ASN A 203 18.77 9.37 -1.22
N TRP A 204 19.03 9.40 0.09
CA TRP A 204 19.36 8.21 0.87
C TRP A 204 18.26 7.16 0.90
N GLU A 205 16.99 7.57 0.77
CA GLU A 205 15.84 6.66 0.82
C GLU A 205 15.07 6.60 -0.49
N ALA A 206 14.64 7.75 -1.04
CA ALA A 206 13.88 7.79 -2.28
C ALA A 206 13.95 9.15 -2.97
N CYS A 207 13.90 9.15 -4.31
CA CYS A 207 13.67 10.34 -5.12
C CYS A 207 12.68 10.03 -6.26
N ILE A 208 12.00 11.08 -6.72
CA ILE A 208 11.04 11.02 -7.82
C ILE A 208 11.56 11.88 -8.97
N GLY A 209 11.52 11.33 -10.17
CA GLY A 209 11.85 12.03 -11.41
C GLY A 209 10.60 12.24 -12.26
N TYR A 210 10.45 13.45 -12.73
CA TYR A 210 9.42 13.83 -13.71
C TYR A 210 10.10 14.31 -14.98
N HIS A 211 9.77 13.69 -16.10
CA HIS A 211 10.34 14.02 -17.41
C HIS A 211 9.36 14.88 -18.21
N PRO A 212 9.82 15.92 -18.93
CA PRO A 212 8.95 16.73 -19.77
C PRO A 212 8.12 15.94 -20.79
N ASP A 213 8.58 14.78 -21.21
CA ASP A 213 7.87 13.89 -22.14
C ASP A 213 6.84 12.97 -21.45
N GLY A 214 6.42 13.28 -20.22
CA GLY A 214 5.38 12.54 -19.51
C GLY A 214 5.83 11.20 -18.92
N ILE A 215 7.12 11.05 -18.60
CA ILE A 215 7.64 9.88 -17.90
C ILE A 215 7.79 10.22 -16.41
N CYS A 216 7.26 9.35 -15.55
CA CYS A 216 7.48 9.43 -14.11
C CYS A 216 8.39 8.30 -13.65
N ASN A 217 9.43 8.66 -12.90
CA ASN A 217 10.42 7.72 -12.37
C ASN A 217 10.43 7.75 -10.84
N MET A 218 10.72 6.61 -10.24
CA MET A 218 11.01 6.49 -8.83
C MET A 218 12.27 5.65 -8.63
N VAL A 219 13.14 6.11 -7.77
CA VAL A 219 14.27 5.35 -7.26
C VAL A 219 14.17 5.38 -5.74
N ALA A 220 14.03 4.21 -5.12
CA ALA A 220 13.93 4.09 -3.68
C ALA A 220 14.79 2.93 -3.18
N ILE A 221 15.48 3.10 -2.05
CA ILE A 221 16.15 1.98 -1.39
C ILE A 221 15.07 0.99 -0.89
N SER A 222 15.28 -0.29 -1.11
CA SER A 222 14.38 -1.37 -0.70
C SER A 222 14.96 -2.21 0.43
N ASN A 223 16.30 -2.37 0.41
CA ASN A 223 17.00 -3.15 1.42
C ASN A 223 18.47 -2.73 1.49
N VAL A 224 19.02 -2.65 2.71
CA VAL A 224 20.45 -2.40 2.97
C VAL A 224 20.98 -3.49 3.90
N PRO A 225 21.34 -4.66 3.35
CA PRO A 225 21.85 -5.79 4.15
C PRO A 225 23.18 -5.44 4.83
N ASP A 226 24.10 -4.83 4.09
CA ASP A 226 25.38 -4.33 4.58
C ASP A 226 25.56 -2.87 4.17
N PRO A 227 25.55 -1.91 5.12
CA PRO A 227 25.78 -0.49 4.81
C PRO A 227 27.16 -0.21 4.22
N GLY A 228 28.15 -1.03 4.50
CA GLY A 228 29.53 -0.89 4.02
C GLY A 228 29.76 -1.47 2.61
N ASP A 229 28.84 -2.30 2.10
CA ASP A 229 28.96 -2.91 0.78
C ASP A 229 27.77 -2.53 -0.12
N PRO A 230 27.91 -1.49 -0.99
CA PRO A 230 26.88 -1.06 -1.90
C PRO A 230 26.38 -2.13 -2.88
N THR A 231 27.18 -3.16 -3.17
CA THR A 231 26.76 -4.25 -4.05
C THR A 231 25.69 -5.15 -3.43
N THR A 232 25.48 -5.05 -2.12
CA THR A 232 24.43 -5.77 -1.39
C THR A 232 23.08 -5.05 -1.42
N TRP A 233 23.07 -3.74 -1.75
CA TRP A 233 21.87 -2.92 -1.70
C TRP A 233 20.85 -3.30 -2.76
N GLU A 234 19.57 -3.24 -2.38
CA GLU A 234 18.46 -3.46 -3.28
C GLU A 234 17.65 -2.17 -3.43
N PHE A 235 17.28 -1.87 -4.67
CA PHE A 235 16.51 -0.67 -5.02
C PHE A 235 15.16 -1.08 -5.61
N ASN A 236 14.09 -0.46 -5.15
CA ASN A 236 12.80 -0.48 -5.84
C ASN A 236 12.79 0.68 -6.83
N ILE A 237 12.82 0.36 -8.12
CA ILE A 237 12.80 1.34 -9.19
C ILE A 237 11.51 1.22 -10.00
N ALA A 238 11.00 2.37 -10.46
CA ALA A 238 9.82 2.43 -11.31
C ALA A 238 10.00 3.45 -12.44
N CYS A 239 9.50 3.09 -13.62
CA CYS A 239 9.39 3.96 -14.78
C CYS A 239 7.99 3.80 -15.38
N SER A 240 7.22 4.87 -15.41
CA SER A 240 5.85 4.84 -15.89
C SER A 240 5.55 5.90 -16.94
N VAL A 241 4.63 5.55 -17.86
CA VAL A 241 4.03 6.43 -18.85
C VAL A 241 2.55 6.12 -18.93
N LEU A 242 1.71 7.13 -19.15
CA LEU A 242 0.28 6.91 -19.43
C LEU A 242 0.09 6.46 -20.89
N GLY A 243 -0.99 5.73 -21.14
CA GLY A 243 -1.34 5.18 -22.46
C GLY A 243 -1.57 3.69 -22.43
N GLU A 244 -1.75 3.08 -23.60
CA GLU A 244 -1.99 1.64 -23.71
C GLU A 244 -0.77 0.82 -23.29
N SER A 245 -0.99 -0.17 -22.44
CA SER A 245 0.05 -1.11 -22.03
C SER A 245 0.18 -2.25 -23.02
N PRO A 246 1.36 -2.57 -23.57
CA PRO A 246 1.59 -3.74 -24.41
C PRO A 246 1.22 -5.01 -23.65
N GLN A 247 0.43 -5.90 -24.25
CA GLN A 247 -0.26 -6.97 -23.52
C GLN A 247 0.66 -8.06 -22.98
N THR A 248 1.69 -8.47 -23.69
CA THR A 248 2.56 -9.57 -23.25
C THR A 248 3.97 -9.40 -23.81
N LEU A 249 4.86 -8.85 -23.01
CA LEU A 249 6.28 -8.76 -23.36
C LEU A 249 7.10 -9.74 -22.51
N ASP A 250 8.11 -10.35 -23.07
CA ASP A 250 9.13 -11.07 -22.32
C ASP A 250 10.00 -10.11 -21.48
N ASN A 251 10.81 -10.68 -20.60
CA ASN A 251 11.65 -9.86 -19.70
C ASN A 251 12.70 -9.04 -20.46
N ALA A 252 13.32 -9.60 -21.48
CA ALA A 252 14.35 -8.93 -22.26
C ALA A 252 13.79 -7.68 -22.97
N THR A 253 12.61 -7.81 -23.59
CA THR A 253 11.92 -6.71 -24.24
C THR A 253 11.49 -5.63 -23.22
N ARG A 254 10.99 -6.01 -22.05
CA ARG A 254 10.66 -5.04 -20.98
C ARG A 254 11.89 -4.28 -20.51
N LEU A 255 13.00 -4.98 -20.28
CA LEU A 255 14.27 -4.39 -19.88
C LEU A 255 14.80 -3.43 -20.93
N GLN A 256 14.76 -3.82 -22.20
CA GLN A 256 15.18 -2.95 -23.32
C GLN A 256 14.28 -1.70 -23.40
N ASN A 257 12.96 -1.85 -23.20
CA ASN A 257 12.03 -0.72 -23.23
C ASN A 257 12.30 0.31 -22.14
N VAL A 258 12.56 -0.13 -20.89
CA VAL A 258 12.87 0.82 -19.79
C VAL A 258 14.23 1.49 -20.01
N ARG A 259 15.25 0.76 -20.47
CA ARG A 259 16.55 1.34 -20.84
C ARG A 259 16.38 2.43 -21.89
N ARG A 260 15.69 2.14 -23.01
CA ARG A 260 15.44 3.11 -24.08
C ARG A 260 14.71 4.37 -23.58
N ARG A 261 13.76 4.24 -22.65
CA ARG A 261 13.04 5.40 -22.10
C ARG A 261 13.91 6.28 -21.22
N CYS A 262 14.91 5.70 -20.58
CA CYS A 262 15.72 6.38 -19.58
C CYS A 262 17.13 6.73 -20.07
N GLN A 263 17.46 6.46 -21.35
CA GLN A 263 18.82 6.64 -21.90
C GLN A 263 19.32 8.09 -21.87
N ASP A 264 18.42 9.06 -22.03
CA ASP A 264 18.73 10.49 -22.08
C ASP A 264 18.36 11.22 -20.78
N MET A 265 18.23 10.48 -19.70
CA MET A 265 17.94 11.07 -18.39
C MET A 265 19.21 11.49 -17.67
N ALA A 266 19.05 12.39 -16.70
CA ALA A 266 20.10 12.74 -15.77
C ALA A 266 20.17 11.73 -14.60
N GLU A 267 21.29 11.75 -13.87
CA GLU A 267 21.42 10.95 -12.64
C GLU A 267 20.45 11.39 -11.54
N PRO A 268 19.97 10.47 -10.71
CA PRO A 268 20.33 9.04 -10.65
C PRO A 268 19.50 8.16 -11.60
N PHE A 269 18.56 8.75 -12.36
CA PHE A 269 17.59 8.00 -13.17
C PHE A 269 18.24 7.29 -14.35
N GLN A 270 19.26 7.89 -14.97
CA GLN A 270 19.95 7.24 -16.07
C GLN A 270 20.60 5.92 -15.62
N SER A 271 21.52 5.96 -14.66
CA SER A 271 22.21 4.77 -14.18
C SER A 271 21.23 3.72 -13.60
N SER A 272 20.15 4.16 -12.95
CA SER A 272 19.16 3.24 -12.38
C SER A 272 18.56 2.28 -13.39
N PHE A 273 18.41 2.67 -14.64
CA PHE A 273 17.79 1.86 -15.69
C PHE A 273 18.77 1.35 -16.73
N MET A 274 19.77 2.17 -17.11
CA MET A 274 20.74 1.79 -18.14
C MET A 274 21.69 0.70 -17.67
N GLU A 275 22.09 0.73 -16.40
CA GLU A 275 23.05 -0.21 -15.82
C GLU A 275 22.37 -1.40 -15.09
N LEU A 276 21.06 -1.61 -15.31
CA LEU A 276 20.38 -2.80 -14.80
C LEU A 276 21.03 -4.06 -15.34
N PRO A 277 21.44 -5.03 -14.49
CA PRO A 277 21.91 -6.33 -14.97
C PRO A 277 20.83 -7.04 -15.78
N ASP A 278 21.24 -7.79 -16.82
CA ASP A 278 20.29 -8.49 -17.72
C ASP A 278 19.44 -9.54 -17.00
N ARG A 279 19.91 -10.06 -15.85
CA ARG A 279 19.14 -10.93 -14.96
C ARG A 279 18.01 -10.23 -14.21
N THR A 280 17.96 -8.90 -14.23
CA THR A 280 16.94 -8.15 -13.51
C THR A 280 15.56 -8.44 -14.07
N LYS A 281 14.63 -8.82 -13.19
CA LYS A 281 13.25 -9.07 -13.57
C LYS A 281 12.47 -7.76 -13.55
N VAL A 282 12.08 -7.30 -14.73
CA VAL A 282 11.21 -6.13 -14.92
C VAL A 282 9.77 -6.60 -15.01
N PHE A 283 8.92 -6.07 -14.15
CA PHE A 283 7.48 -6.29 -14.18
C PHE A 283 6.81 -5.15 -14.92
N ASN A 284 5.69 -5.44 -15.58
CA ASN A 284 4.77 -4.42 -16.05
C ASN A 284 3.49 -4.54 -15.21
N ASP A 285 3.36 -3.65 -14.25
CA ASP A 285 2.29 -3.71 -13.28
C ASP A 285 0.97 -3.21 -13.85
N LYS A 286 -0.09 -3.93 -13.53
CA LYS A 286 -1.44 -3.46 -13.77
C LYS A 286 -1.93 -2.79 -12.49
N LEU A 287 -2.00 -1.47 -12.50
CA LEU A 287 -2.56 -0.69 -11.42
C LEU A 287 -4.07 -0.60 -11.58
N TYR A 288 -4.77 -0.58 -10.46
CA TYR A 288 -6.22 -0.49 -10.40
C TYR A 288 -6.64 0.49 -9.33
N TYR A 289 -7.83 1.03 -9.48
CA TYR A 289 -8.51 1.81 -8.45
C TYR A 289 -9.97 1.41 -8.36
N TRP A 290 -10.58 1.68 -7.24
CA TRP A 290 -12.02 1.57 -7.03
C TRP A 290 -12.44 2.66 -6.05
N ILE A 291 -13.42 3.45 -6.47
CA ILE A 291 -13.97 4.55 -5.64
C ILE A 291 -15.08 3.94 -4.80
N PRO A 292 -14.95 3.91 -3.46
CA PRO A 292 -15.96 3.32 -2.61
C PRO A 292 -17.27 4.12 -2.64
N ALA A 293 -18.37 3.40 -2.46
CA ALA A 293 -19.70 3.96 -2.35
C ALA A 293 -20.46 3.18 -1.25
N PRO A 294 -21.47 3.78 -0.60
CA PRO A 294 -22.24 3.08 0.42
C PRO A 294 -22.84 1.77 -0.07
N TRP A 295 -22.87 0.77 0.80
CA TRP A 295 -23.43 -0.56 0.53
C TRP A 295 -24.32 -1.04 1.68
N ASP A 296 -25.09 -2.10 1.43
CA ASP A 296 -25.83 -2.81 2.48
C ASP A 296 -24.85 -3.74 3.22
N ASN A 297 -24.53 -3.42 4.47
CA ASN A 297 -23.68 -4.23 5.33
C ASN A 297 -24.46 -5.34 6.06
N HIS A 298 -25.69 -5.61 5.66
CA HIS A 298 -26.58 -6.63 6.23
C HIS A 298 -26.75 -6.53 7.76
N GLY A 299 -26.92 -5.29 8.24
CA GLY A 299 -27.03 -5.03 9.68
C GLY A 299 -25.72 -5.19 10.44
N GLY A 300 -24.61 -4.82 9.83
CA GLY A 300 -23.28 -4.85 10.43
C GLY A 300 -22.59 -6.21 10.38
N LYS A 301 -23.04 -7.13 9.51
CA LYS A 301 -22.48 -8.49 9.43
C LYS A 301 -21.31 -8.62 8.47
N ILE A 302 -21.09 -7.63 7.61
CA ILE A 302 -20.01 -7.65 6.61
C ILE A 302 -19.49 -6.25 6.36
N THR A 303 -18.17 -6.10 6.22
CA THR A 303 -17.53 -4.86 5.81
C THR A 303 -16.21 -5.11 5.09
N LEU A 304 -15.59 -4.04 4.58
CA LEU A 304 -14.33 -4.06 3.83
C LEU A 304 -13.28 -3.19 4.53
N ALA A 305 -11.99 -3.50 4.32
CA ALA A 305 -10.88 -2.70 4.83
C ALA A 305 -9.67 -2.72 3.85
N GLY A 306 -8.92 -1.62 3.82
CA GLY A 306 -7.72 -1.47 2.99
C GLY A 306 -8.03 -1.52 1.49
N ASP A 307 -7.13 -2.16 0.72
CA ASP A 307 -7.30 -2.26 -0.75
C ASP A 307 -8.57 -3.03 -1.18
N ALA A 308 -9.23 -3.75 -0.28
CA ALA A 308 -10.54 -4.32 -0.56
C ALA A 308 -11.63 -3.24 -0.63
N ALA A 309 -11.47 -2.15 0.12
CA ALA A 309 -12.41 -1.04 0.22
C ALA A 309 -12.04 0.16 -0.69
N HIS A 310 -10.75 0.49 -0.83
CA HIS A 310 -10.31 1.70 -1.55
C HIS A 310 -8.93 1.53 -2.23
N PRO A 311 -8.77 0.56 -3.15
CA PRO A 311 -7.53 0.43 -3.90
C PRO A 311 -7.26 1.70 -4.71
N MET A 312 -6.02 2.18 -4.69
CA MET A 312 -5.62 3.42 -5.34
C MET A 312 -4.25 3.29 -6.02
N PRO A 313 -3.96 4.09 -7.07
CA PRO A 313 -2.63 4.10 -7.66
C PRO A 313 -1.60 4.67 -6.68
N PRO A 314 -0.31 4.20 -6.72
CA PRO A 314 0.66 4.44 -5.65
C PRO A 314 1.32 5.83 -5.68
N PHE A 315 0.89 6.76 -6.51
CA PHE A 315 1.59 8.04 -6.78
C PHE A 315 1.64 9.01 -5.61
N ARG A 316 0.85 8.80 -4.57
CA ARG A 316 0.94 9.51 -3.28
C ARG A 316 1.49 8.64 -2.14
N GLY A 317 1.69 7.34 -2.37
CA GLY A 317 2.17 6.39 -1.36
C GLY A 317 1.21 6.16 -0.19
N GLN A 318 -0.06 6.54 -0.28
CA GLN A 318 -1.00 6.57 0.85
C GLN A 318 -1.67 5.22 1.18
N GLY A 319 -1.70 4.26 0.25
CA GLY A 319 -2.51 3.05 0.40
C GLY A 319 -2.29 2.29 1.72
N LEU A 320 -1.03 2.12 2.15
CA LEU A 320 -0.74 1.46 3.42
C LEU A 320 -1.21 2.27 4.63
N ALA A 321 -0.97 3.59 4.64
CA ALA A 321 -1.35 4.44 5.76
C ALA A 321 -2.88 4.45 5.94
N GLN A 322 -3.64 4.48 4.86
CA GLN A 322 -5.11 4.39 4.88
C GLN A 322 -5.57 3.02 5.38
N SER A 323 -4.93 1.93 4.93
CA SER A 323 -5.22 0.57 5.41
C SER A 323 -4.97 0.38 6.92
N ILE A 324 -3.91 1.01 7.44
CA ILE A 324 -3.61 0.99 8.89
C ILE A 324 -4.67 1.80 9.66
N ARG A 325 -5.12 2.93 9.11
CA ARG A 325 -6.19 3.74 9.68
C ARG A 325 -7.49 2.96 9.76
N ASP A 326 -7.87 2.23 8.70
CA ASP A 326 -9.04 1.34 8.71
C ASP A 326 -8.95 0.31 9.83
N ALA A 327 -7.82 -0.38 9.92
CA ALA A 327 -7.62 -1.38 10.96
C ALA A 327 -7.74 -0.79 12.37
N ALA A 328 -7.15 0.39 12.60
CA ALA A 328 -7.18 1.06 13.90
C ALA A 328 -8.59 1.53 14.28
N ASN A 329 -9.32 2.13 13.33
CA ASN A 329 -10.69 2.60 13.55
C ASN A 329 -11.62 1.41 13.81
N LEU A 330 -11.60 0.40 12.94
CA LEU A 330 -12.45 -0.78 13.06
C LEU A 330 -12.22 -1.53 14.40
N VAL A 331 -10.95 -1.81 14.74
CA VAL A 331 -10.61 -2.46 16.01
C VAL A 331 -10.98 -1.58 17.21
N GLY A 332 -10.75 -0.26 17.10
CA GLY A 332 -11.13 0.69 18.14
C GLY A 332 -12.62 0.66 18.46
N LEU A 333 -13.45 0.66 17.43
CA LEU A 333 -14.91 0.57 17.55
C LEU A 333 -15.35 -0.80 18.08
N LEU A 334 -14.80 -1.91 17.59
CA LEU A 334 -15.15 -3.26 18.04
C LEU A 334 -14.79 -3.49 19.52
N LYS A 335 -13.76 -2.86 20.06
CA LYS A 335 -13.45 -2.89 21.50
C LYS A 335 -14.59 -2.36 22.37
N SER A 336 -15.38 -1.41 21.87
CA SER A 336 -16.50 -0.83 22.61
C SER A 336 -17.71 -1.76 22.71
N VAL A 337 -17.80 -2.79 21.83
CA VAL A 337 -18.93 -3.75 21.77
C VAL A 337 -18.68 -5.00 22.61
N ALA A 338 -17.44 -5.29 22.94
CA ALA A 338 -17.00 -6.59 23.50
C ALA A 338 -17.74 -7.06 24.78
N SER A 339 -18.75 -6.35 25.21
CA SER A 339 -19.40 -6.68 26.47
C SER A 339 -20.89 -6.95 26.46
N SER A 340 -21.71 -6.81 25.41
CA SER A 340 -23.10 -7.26 25.59
C SER A 340 -24.21 -7.03 24.56
N GLU A 341 -24.05 -6.28 23.47
CA GLU A 341 -25.25 -5.95 22.66
C GLU A 341 -25.02 -6.05 21.15
N GLN A 342 -25.56 -7.08 20.52
CA GLN A 342 -25.55 -7.30 19.05
C GLN A 342 -26.16 -6.13 18.27
N ASN A 343 -27.13 -5.41 18.85
CA ASN A 343 -27.71 -4.19 18.28
C ASN A 343 -26.70 -3.04 18.10
N LYS A 344 -25.57 -3.08 18.83
CA LYS A 344 -24.50 -2.09 18.69
C LYS A 344 -23.59 -2.37 17.49
N LEU A 345 -23.46 -3.64 17.08
CA LEU A 345 -22.57 -3.99 15.97
C LEU A 345 -22.99 -3.30 14.65
N SER A 346 -24.27 -3.29 14.34
CA SER A 346 -24.81 -2.60 13.14
C SER A 346 -24.47 -1.11 13.14
N THR A 347 -24.67 -0.43 14.26
CA THR A 347 -24.37 1.00 14.39
C THR A 347 -22.88 1.28 14.20
N ILE A 348 -22.03 0.48 14.86
CA ILE A 348 -20.58 0.64 14.84
C ILE A 348 -19.99 0.36 13.46
N ILE A 349 -20.46 -0.67 12.78
CA ILE A 349 -19.99 -0.96 11.43
C ILE A 349 -20.44 0.13 10.45
N SER A 350 -21.65 0.66 10.58
CA SER A 350 -22.12 1.78 9.77
C SER A 350 -21.31 3.06 10.02
N GLU A 351 -20.96 3.35 11.28
CA GLU A 351 -20.09 4.48 11.65
C GLU A 351 -18.67 4.33 11.05
N TYR A 352 -18.11 3.12 11.13
CA TYR A 352 -16.83 2.80 10.50
C TYR A 352 -16.87 3.02 8.98
N GLU A 353 -17.91 2.51 8.31
CA GLU A 353 -18.07 2.58 6.86
C GLU A 353 -18.27 4.02 6.38
N GLU A 354 -19.04 4.83 7.10
CA GLU A 354 -19.24 6.25 6.75
C GLU A 354 -17.92 7.02 6.70
N GLU A 355 -17.09 6.91 7.76
CA GLU A 355 -15.77 7.54 7.81
C GLU A 355 -14.83 7.00 6.73
N MET A 356 -14.75 5.67 6.62
CA MET A 356 -13.83 4.99 5.71
C MET A 356 -14.19 5.29 4.24
N ILE A 357 -15.47 5.32 3.88
CA ILE A 357 -15.93 5.62 2.52
C ILE A 357 -15.61 7.08 2.18
N GLU A 358 -15.95 8.04 3.04
CA GLU A 358 -15.67 9.46 2.82
C GLU A 358 -14.17 9.71 2.58
N ARG A 359 -13.34 9.23 3.46
CA ARG A 359 -11.88 9.32 3.36
C ARG A 359 -11.34 8.55 2.16
N GLY A 360 -11.86 7.34 1.91
CA GLY A 360 -11.44 6.48 0.80
C GLY A 360 -11.73 7.10 -0.56
N VAL A 361 -12.90 7.72 -0.76
CA VAL A 361 -13.21 8.47 -1.98
C VAL A 361 -12.17 9.56 -2.22
N GLN A 362 -11.95 10.41 -1.22
CA GLN A 362 -11.00 11.52 -1.32
C GLN A 362 -9.59 11.04 -1.66
N GLU A 363 -9.10 10.01 -0.99
CA GLU A 363 -7.73 9.51 -1.17
C GLU A 363 -7.52 8.80 -2.52
N VAL A 364 -8.54 8.10 -3.02
CA VAL A 364 -8.50 7.50 -4.36
C VAL A 364 -8.45 8.59 -5.43
N GLU A 365 -9.32 9.61 -5.34
CA GLU A 365 -9.36 10.72 -6.29
C GLU A 365 -8.06 11.51 -6.32
N LEU A 366 -7.52 11.88 -5.16
CA LEU A 366 -6.23 12.57 -5.06
C LEU A 366 -5.07 11.72 -5.59
N SER A 367 -5.12 10.39 -5.43
CA SER A 367 -4.09 9.50 -5.96
C SER A 367 -4.16 9.37 -7.48
N LEU A 368 -5.38 9.40 -8.06
CA LEU A 368 -5.59 9.46 -9.50
C LEU A 368 -5.12 10.80 -10.07
N GLU A 369 -5.44 11.91 -9.42
CA GLU A 369 -4.99 13.25 -9.80
C GLU A 369 -3.46 13.33 -9.80
N ALA A 370 -2.80 12.84 -8.74
CA ALA A 370 -1.34 12.80 -8.65
C ALA A 370 -0.71 11.94 -9.77
N MET A 371 -1.35 10.83 -10.15
CA MET A 371 -0.92 10.03 -11.30
C MET A 371 -0.98 10.86 -12.59
N ILE A 372 -2.08 11.54 -12.85
CA ILE A 372 -2.26 12.35 -14.08
C ILE A 372 -1.27 13.52 -14.10
N ILE A 373 -1.15 14.27 -12.99
CA ILE A 373 -0.25 15.42 -12.88
C ILE A 373 1.21 14.99 -13.05
N GLY A 374 1.62 13.88 -12.44
CA GLY A 374 2.99 13.38 -12.54
C GLY A 374 3.41 12.96 -13.95
N HIS A 375 2.45 12.73 -14.86
CA HIS A 375 2.70 12.41 -16.27
C HIS A 375 2.36 13.55 -17.23
N ASP A 376 2.07 14.73 -16.73
CA ASP A 376 1.81 15.94 -17.51
C ASP A 376 2.69 17.08 -16.99
N TRP A 377 3.78 17.34 -17.69
CA TRP A 377 4.76 18.34 -17.28
C TRP A 377 4.16 19.73 -17.10
N GLY A 378 3.25 20.13 -17.97
CA GLY A 378 2.58 21.44 -17.88
C GLY A 378 1.77 21.56 -16.59
N LYS A 379 0.92 20.57 -16.31
CA LYS A 379 0.13 20.51 -15.07
C LYS A 379 0.99 20.43 -13.82
N LEU A 380 2.07 19.63 -13.88
CA LEU A 380 3.00 19.50 -12.76
C LEU A 380 3.60 20.84 -12.39
N MET A 381 4.14 21.59 -13.38
CA MET A 381 4.80 22.88 -13.15
C MET A 381 3.83 23.99 -12.74
N GLU A 382 2.54 23.83 -13.03
CA GLU A 382 1.48 24.72 -12.60
C GLU A 382 0.89 24.36 -11.23
N HIS A 383 1.17 23.17 -10.72
CA HIS A 383 0.61 22.69 -9.47
C HIS A 383 1.00 23.58 -8.29
N PRO A 384 0.06 23.94 -7.38
CA PRO A 384 0.34 24.83 -6.24
C PRO A 384 1.52 24.40 -5.38
N THR A 385 1.71 23.10 -5.17
CA THR A 385 2.84 22.54 -4.41
C THR A 385 4.20 22.97 -5.00
N ILE A 386 4.31 23.06 -6.32
CA ILE A 386 5.55 23.49 -7.00
C ILE A 386 5.66 25.02 -6.97
N LYS A 387 4.60 25.74 -7.34
CA LYS A 387 4.59 27.21 -7.40
C LYS A 387 4.85 27.88 -6.05
N LEU A 388 4.35 27.31 -4.96
CA LEU A 388 4.47 27.88 -3.61
C LEU A 388 5.79 27.54 -2.91
N GLY A 389 6.69 26.80 -3.57
CA GLY A 389 8.06 26.55 -3.06
C GLY A 389 8.12 25.84 -1.71
N GLY A 390 7.12 25.03 -1.38
CA GLY A 390 7.08 24.28 -0.11
C GLY A 390 6.66 25.09 1.11
N LYS A 391 6.11 26.29 0.96
CA LYS A 391 5.42 27.00 2.06
C LYS A 391 4.24 26.13 2.52
N LYS A 392 4.15 25.88 3.82
CA LYS A 392 3.02 25.13 4.39
C LYS A 392 1.72 25.85 4.05
N ILE A 393 0.69 25.10 3.65
CA ILE A 393 -0.67 25.62 3.45
C ILE A 393 -1.17 26.31 4.74
N SER A 394 -0.68 25.91 5.93
CA SER A 394 -0.93 26.59 7.20
C SER A 394 -0.38 28.01 7.25
N ASP A 395 0.68 28.34 6.51
CA ASP A 395 1.32 29.66 6.55
C ASP A 395 0.54 30.67 5.69
N LEU A 396 -0.27 30.18 4.72
CA LEU A 396 -1.11 31.00 3.86
C LEU A 396 -2.43 31.46 4.52
N LYS A 397 -2.85 30.78 5.60
CA LYS A 397 -4.06 31.21 6.37
C LYS A 397 -3.80 32.34 7.36
N ASN A 398 -2.53 32.69 7.59
CA ASN A 398 -2.14 33.78 8.51
C ASN A 398 -1.78 35.08 7.77
N GLU A 399 -1.83 35.13 6.44
CA GLU A 399 -1.58 36.33 5.62
C GLU A 399 -2.85 36.89 4.95
N SER A 400 -4.05 36.37 5.30
CA SER A 400 -5.35 36.89 4.78
C SER A 400 -6.20 37.53 5.86
#